data_4dd7dde4bf5636611cf2a2999fbc6e01
#
_entry.id   4dd7dde4bf5636611cf2a2999fbc6e01
#
_cell.length_a   1.000
_cell.length_b   1.000
_cell.length_c   1.000
_cell.angle_alpha   90.00
_cell.angle_beta   90.00
_cell.angle_gamma   90.00
#
_symmetry.space_group_name_H-M   'P 1'
#
loop_
_entity.id
_entity.type
_entity.pdbx_description
1 polymer ?
#
loop_
_entity_poly.entity_id
_entity_poly.type
_entity_poly.pdbx_seq_one_letter_code
_entity_poly.pdbx_strand_id
1 'polypeptide(L)'
;MLHLSLDCINLTRQMASEYIRIPELVIWPRWRCDLHLALLPESSSGHPAESLRSPRKNHSMERRWKTHLFECSTDRRQELAELLVVEGDSAARAVLAVRDPVHQSVMAMQGKPRNAYKCSEQQVRSHPLLSQLLVAIAGAVDSAPPPAHSALQYRRVVLLMDPDADGVHAGMLLLLFFHRMIPALLQGDRLEVAIPPILYWEEEGTWTGFCSNEQHADEVKRRSEAGLPVPPRTPVRGLASLPRALLLDSCVAKATRQSRSLSSADAAAAMRLLVPKIESVD
;
A
#
# COMPACT_ATOMS: atom_id res chain seq x y z
N MET A 1 15.77 -0.91 20.92
CA MET A 1 15.90 0.55 20.74
C MET A 1 15.75 0.87 19.26
N LEU A 2 14.56 1.24 18.84
CA LEU A 2 14.26 1.71 17.50
C LEU A 2 14.21 3.24 17.59
N HIS A 3 15.32 3.90 17.25
CA HIS A 3 15.30 5.32 16.92
C HIS A 3 14.62 5.48 15.56
N LEU A 4 13.31 5.64 15.57
CA LEU A 4 12.63 6.33 14.48
C LEU A 4 12.99 7.80 14.65
N SER A 5 13.77 8.36 13.73
CA SER A 5 14.21 9.73 13.84
C SER A 5 12.97 10.64 13.78
N LEU A 6 12.96 11.66 14.62
CA LEU A 6 11.93 12.72 14.63
C LEU A 6 11.68 13.33 13.23
N ASP A 7 12.66 13.22 12.35
CA ASP A 7 12.59 13.67 10.95
C ASP A 7 11.57 12.90 10.11
N CYS A 8 11.40 11.58 10.34
CA CYS A 8 10.36 10.81 9.64
C CYS A 8 8.96 11.23 10.06
N ILE A 9 8.74 11.52 11.35
CA ILE A 9 7.43 11.94 11.87
C ILE A 9 7.10 13.34 11.39
N ASN A 10 8.07 14.25 11.35
CA ASN A 10 7.89 15.61 10.84
C ASN A 10 7.68 15.62 9.32
N LEU A 11 8.40 14.80 8.57
CA LEU A 11 8.21 14.65 7.12
C LEU A 11 6.80 14.14 6.81
N THR A 12 6.31 13.16 7.56
CA THR A 12 4.95 12.60 7.38
C THR A 12 3.88 13.64 7.71
N ARG A 13 4.09 14.50 8.74
CA ARG A 13 3.19 15.60 9.09
C ARG A 13 3.21 16.74 8.04
N GLN A 14 4.37 17.11 7.55
CA GLN A 14 4.54 18.11 6.51
C GLN A 14 3.93 17.64 5.20
N MET A 15 4.15 16.37 4.83
CA MET A 15 3.55 15.74 3.66
C MET A 15 2.02 15.71 3.75
N ALA A 16 1.44 15.33 4.89
CA ALA A 16 -0.01 15.33 5.06
C ALA A 16 -0.63 16.73 4.88
N SER A 17 0.06 17.80 5.31
CA SER A 17 -0.41 19.18 5.16
C SER A 17 -0.23 19.74 3.74
N GLU A 18 0.80 19.30 3.02
CA GLU A 18 1.07 19.70 1.63
C GLU A 18 0.21 18.94 0.62
N TYR A 19 -0.13 17.67 0.92
CA TYR A 19 -1.06 16.86 0.10
C TYR A 19 -2.44 17.50 -0.09
N ILE A 20 -2.88 18.32 0.86
CA ILE A 20 -4.18 19.02 0.82
C ILE A 20 -4.17 20.17 -0.20
N ARG A 21 -3.00 20.63 -0.68
CA ARG A 21 -2.86 21.83 -1.51
C ARG A 21 -2.59 21.61 -2.99
N ILE A 22 -2.39 20.37 -3.45
CA ILE A 22 -2.09 20.10 -4.85
C ILE A 22 -3.35 19.58 -5.55
N PRO A 23 -4.06 20.40 -6.36
CA PRO A 23 -5.31 20.00 -7.03
C PRO A 23 -5.14 18.86 -8.03
N GLU A 24 -3.92 18.61 -8.49
CA GLU A 24 -3.60 17.65 -9.54
C GLU A 24 -3.24 16.24 -9.02
N LEU A 25 -3.07 16.08 -7.70
CA LEU A 25 -2.66 14.82 -7.09
C LEU A 25 -3.85 14.12 -6.43
N VAL A 26 -4.83 13.70 -7.23
CA VAL A 26 -5.91 12.82 -6.76
C VAL A 26 -5.42 11.36 -6.80
N ILE A 27 -4.29 11.08 -6.13
CA ILE A 27 -3.80 9.69 -6.00
C ILE A 27 -4.59 8.96 -4.90
N TRP A 28 -5.04 9.72 -3.89
CA TRP A 28 -5.89 9.22 -2.79
C TRP A 28 -6.98 10.23 -2.45
N PRO A 29 -8.13 9.82 -1.89
CA PRO A 29 -9.17 10.74 -1.42
C PRO A 29 -8.60 11.76 -0.43
N ARG A 30 -9.08 13.01 -0.48
CA ARG A 30 -8.66 14.10 0.41
C ARG A 30 -8.85 13.69 1.88
N TRP A 31 -7.76 13.36 2.56
CA TRP A 31 -7.75 13.09 3.99
C TRP A 31 -7.59 14.39 4.76
N ARG A 32 -8.62 14.80 5.49
CA ARG A 32 -8.45 15.73 6.61
C ARG A 32 -8.03 14.89 7.82
N CYS A 33 -6.77 14.96 8.20
CA CYS A 33 -6.30 14.45 9.49
C CYS A 33 -6.73 15.41 10.59
N ASP A 34 -7.89 15.20 11.18
CA ASP A 34 -8.21 15.76 12.50
C ASP A 34 -7.51 14.91 13.56
N LEU A 35 -6.24 15.23 13.78
CA LEU A 35 -5.45 14.66 14.87
C LEU A 35 -5.82 15.38 16.18
N HIS A 36 -6.82 14.88 16.90
CA HIS A 36 -6.96 15.15 18.33
C HIS A 36 -5.85 14.40 19.08
N LEU A 37 -4.83 15.16 19.50
CA LEU A 37 -3.78 14.69 20.40
C LEU A 37 -4.40 14.47 21.79
N ALA A 38 -4.62 13.21 22.18
CA ALA A 38 -4.75 12.85 23.58
C ALA A 38 -3.35 12.70 24.19
N LEU A 39 -2.93 13.67 24.99
CA LEU A 39 -1.73 13.60 25.82
C LEU A 39 -1.97 12.55 26.92
N LEU A 40 -1.22 11.47 26.91
CA LEU A 40 -1.09 10.56 28.05
C LEU A 40 0.16 10.96 28.88
N PRO A 41 0.09 10.92 30.22
CA PRO A 41 1.19 11.34 31.08
C PRO A 41 2.29 10.27 31.15
N GLU A 42 3.54 10.75 31.21
CA GLU A 42 4.73 9.94 31.44
C GLU A 42 4.72 9.34 32.86
N SER A 43 4.87 8.03 32.97
CA SER A 43 5.24 7.38 34.24
C SER A 43 6.67 6.90 34.18
N SER A 44 7.49 7.54 35.02
CA SER A 44 8.86 7.16 35.34
C SER A 44 8.91 5.94 36.24
N SER A 45 9.70 4.92 35.90
CA SER A 45 10.38 4.08 36.91
C SER A 45 11.53 3.34 36.27
N GLY A 46 12.76 3.69 36.69
CA GLY A 46 13.96 2.99 36.34
C GLY A 46 14.19 1.81 37.27
N HIS A 47 14.92 0.80 36.76
CA HIS A 47 15.90 0.03 37.53
C HIS A 47 16.86 -0.70 36.57
N PRO A 48 18.15 -0.91 36.96
CA PRO A 48 19.20 -1.41 36.09
C PRO A 48 19.29 -2.93 36.14
N ALA A 49 19.60 -3.58 35.06
CA ALA A 49 19.99 -4.99 35.06
C ALA A 49 21.32 -5.20 34.35
N GLU A 50 22.13 -5.90 35.05
CA GLU A 50 23.51 -6.29 34.87
C GLU A 50 23.80 -7.10 33.61
N SER A 51 25.06 -6.97 33.20
CA SER A 51 25.73 -7.65 32.11
C SER A 51 25.91 -9.16 32.35
N LEU A 52 25.59 -9.97 31.32
CA LEU A 52 26.26 -11.26 31.09
C LEU A 52 26.58 -11.40 29.60
N ARG A 53 27.85 -11.27 29.27
CA ARG A 53 28.41 -11.56 27.95
C ARG A 53 28.58 -13.06 27.77
N SER A 54 27.95 -13.65 26.80
CA SER A 54 28.34 -14.97 26.26
C SER A 54 28.72 -14.83 24.77
N PRO A 55 29.59 -15.73 24.25
CA PRO A 55 30.36 -15.48 23.04
C PRO A 55 29.49 -15.56 21.79
N ARG A 56 29.68 -14.57 20.90
CA ARG A 56 29.05 -14.51 19.59
C ARG A 56 29.53 -15.64 18.69
N LYS A 57 28.72 -16.66 18.51
CA LYS A 57 28.86 -17.56 17.35
C LYS A 57 28.41 -16.78 16.12
N ASN A 58 29.36 -16.52 15.20
CA ASN A 58 29.08 -16.07 13.84
C ASN A 58 28.30 -17.18 13.12
N HIS A 59 26.99 -17.06 13.15
CA HIS A 59 26.14 -17.71 12.17
C HIS A 59 25.82 -16.65 11.11
N SER A 60 26.47 -16.75 9.98
CA SER A 60 26.01 -16.18 8.72
C SER A 60 24.64 -16.82 8.44
N MET A 61 23.59 -16.26 9.06
CA MET A 61 22.23 -16.57 8.69
C MET A 61 21.98 -15.89 7.35
N GLU A 62 22.19 -16.59 6.24
CA GLU A 62 21.40 -16.41 5.03
C GLU A 62 19.94 -16.55 5.45
N ARG A 63 19.29 -15.42 5.76
CA ARG A 63 17.85 -15.38 5.90
C ARG A 63 17.30 -15.67 4.51
N ARG A 64 16.95 -16.93 4.28
CA ARG A 64 16.19 -17.38 3.13
C ARG A 64 14.84 -16.66 3.19
N TRP A 65 14.72 -15.55 2.47
CA TRP A 65 13.49 -14.80 2.34
C TRP A 65 12.45 -15.72 1.76
N LYS A 66 11.48 -16.14 2.57
CA LYS A 66 10.34 -16.90 2.09
C LYS A 66 9.57 -16.02 1.13
N THR A 67 9.29 -16.52 -0.06
CA THR A 67 8.42 -15.85 -1.02
C THR A 67 7.03 -15.74 -0.42
N HIS A 68 6.56 -14.53 -0.19
CA HIS A 68 5.19 -14.28 0.30
C HIS A 68 4.21 -14.10 -0.88
N LEU A 69 4.43 -14.83 -1.96
CA LEU A 69 3.58 -14.88 -3.13
C LEU A 69 2.67 -16.11 -3.06
N PHE A 70 1.37 -15.88 -3.04
CA PHE A 70 0.31 -16.88 -3.11
C PHE A 70 -0.28 -16.86 -4.52
N GLU A 71 0.15 -17.78 -5.36
CA GLU A 71 -0.22 -17.82 -6.77
C GLU A 71 -1.70 -18.17 -7.00
N CYS A 72 -2.24 -17.71 -8.13
CA CYS A 72 -3.50 -18.18 -8.67
C CYS A 72 -3.33 -19.52 -9.41
N SER A 73 -4.42 -20.24 -9.64
CA SER A 73 -4.39 -21.54 -10.30
C SER A 73 -4.35 -21.48 -11.83
N THR A 74 -4.69 -20.32 -12.41
CA THR A 74 -4.59 -20.12 -13.87
C THR A 74 -3.19 -19.67 -14.30
N ASP A 75 -2.92 -19.75 -15.60
CA ASP A 75 -1.71 -19.15 -16.16
C ASP A 75 -1.72 -17.64 -15.93
N ARG A 76 -0.67 -17.12 -15.27
CA ARG A 76 -0.53 -15.71 -14.91
C ARG A 76 -0.56 -14.75 -16.11
N ARG A 77 -0.27 -15.24 -17.32
CA ARG A 77 -0.29 -14.47 -18.57
C ARG A 77 -1.70 -14.28 -19.16
N GLN A 78 -2.71 -14.93 -18.62
CA GLN A 78 -4.08 -14.77 -19.10
C GLN A 78 -4.62 -13.38 -18.78
N GLU A 79 -5.57 -12.92 -19.62
CA GLU A 79 -6.18 -11.57 -19.51
C GLU A 79 -6.87 -11.29 -18.17
N LEU A 80 -7.30 -12.33 -17.47
CA LEU A 80 -7.99 -12.19 -16.18
C LEU A 80 -7.04 -12.24 -14.99
N ALA A 81 -5.78 -12.63 -15.18
CA ALA A 81 -4.83 -12.82 -14.08
C ALA A 81 -4.39 -11.46 -13.48
N GLU A 82 -4.58 -11.32 -12.17
CA GLU A 82 -4.22 -10.16 -11.37
C GLU A 82 -3.24 -10.53 -10.26
N LEU A 83 -2.33 -9.61 -9.95
CA LEU A 83 -1.49 -9.66 -8.75
C LEU A 83 -1.96 -8.57 -7.78
N LEU A 84 -2.49 -8.97 -6.64
CA LEU A 84 -2.82 -8.08 -5.53
C LEU A 84 -1.60 -7.94 -4.63
N VAL A 85 -1.02 -6.75 -4.55
CA VAL A 85 0.12 -6.43 -3.67
C VAL A 85 -0.42 -5.77 -2.42
N VAL A 86 -0.17 -6.39 -1.25
CA VAL A 86 -0.68 -5.95 0.05
C VAL A 86 0.45 -5.66 1.03
N GLU A 87 0.20 -4.87 2.07
CA GLU A 87 1.24 -4.32 2.94
C GLU A 87 1.89 -5.35 3.87
N GLY A 88 1.17 -6.37 4.32
CA GLY A 88 1.72 -7.36 5.23
C GLY A 88 0.89 -8.63 5.35
N ASP A 89 1.34 -9.55 6.21
CA ASP A 89 0.74 -10.89 6.35
C ASP A 89 -0.71 -10.85 6.83
N SER A 90 -1.09 -9.88 7.65
CA SER A 90 -2.48 -9.75 8.14
C SER A 90 -3.42 -9.37 7.01
N ALA A 91 -3.04 -8.39 6.20
CA ALA A 91 -3.76 -7.99 4.99
C ALA A 91 -3.80 -9.14 3.98
N ALA A 92 -2.67 -9.84 3.76
CA ALA A 92 -2.62 -10.99 2.86
C ALA A 92 -3.59 -12.10 3.27
N ARG A 93 -3.63 -12.46 4.56
CA ARG A 93 -4.58 -13.48 5.05
C ARG A 93 -6.03 -13.08 4.85
N ALA A 94 -6.36 -11.81 5.08
CA ALA A 94 -7.71 -11.30 4.86
C ALA A 94 -8.10 -11.37 3.38
N VAL A 95 -7.22 -10.94 2.48
CA VAL A 95 -7.44 -10.95 1.03
C VAL A 95 -7.50 -12.38 0.48
N LEU A 96 -6.61 -13.28 0.94
CA LEU A 96 -6.62 -14.70 0.56
C LEU A 96 -7.93 -15.41 0.91
N ALA A 97 -8.59 -14.99 2.00
CA ALA A 97 -9.87 -15.56 2.44
C ALA A 97 -11.06 -15.19 1.54
N VAL A 98 -10.89 -14.17 0.67
CA VAL A 98 -12.00 -13.64 -0.15
C VAL A 98 -11.67 -13.51 -1.64
N ARG A 99 -10.38 -13.65 -2.04
CA ARG A 99 -9.96 -13.54 -3.44
C ARG A 99 -10.58 -14.61 -4.34
N ASP A 100 -10.56 -14.37 -5.63
CA ASP A 100 -10.71 -15.43 -6.63
C ASP A 100 -9.38 -16.21 -6.75
N PRO A 101 -9.32 -17.47 -6.25
CA PRO A 101 -8.09 -18.27 -6.31
C PRO A 101 -7.72 -18.69 -7.72
N VAL A 102 -8.64 -18.57 -8.68
CA VAL A 102 -8.39 -18.93 -10.09
C VAL A 102 -7.56 -17.86 -10.78
N HIS A 103 -7.93 -16.58 -10.60
CA HIS A 103 -7.33 -15.47 -11.37
C HIS A 103 -6.52 -14.48 -10.53
N GLN A 104 -6.63 -14.52 -9.20
CA GLN A 104 -5.96 -13.53 -8.35
C GLN A 104 -4.84 -14.15 -7.53
N SER A 105 -3.60 -13.72 -7.78
CA SER A 105 -2.45 -13.96 -6.90
C SER A 105 -2.37 -12.87 -5.85
N VAL A 106 -1.80 -13.18 -4.68
CA VAL A 106 -1.57 -12.20 -3.61
C VAL A 106 -0.11 -12.21 -3.23
N MET A 107 0.49 -11.03 -3.14
CA MET A 107 1.86 -10.86 -2.65
C MET A 107 1.85 -9.93 -1.44
N ALA A 108 2.31 -10.47 -0.30
CA ALA A 108 2.50 -9.69 0.91
C ALA A 108 3.87 -9.00 0.88
N MET A 109 3.90 -7.69 1.09
CA MET A 109 5.13 -6.98 1.36
C MET A 109 5.57 -7.23 2.81
N GLN A 110 6.88 -7.39 2.99
CA GLN A 110 7.48 -7.48 4.32
C GLN A 110 8.21 -6.16 4.61
N GLY A 111 7.46 -5.21 5.15
CA GLY A 111 7.97 -3.87 5.46
C GLY A 111 7.84 -2.87 4.31
N LYS A 112 8.25 -1.63 4.58
CA LYS A 112 8.12 -0.50 3.65
C LYS A 112 9.15 -0.60 2.53
N PRO A 113 8.77 -0.41 1.26
CA PRO A 113 9.70 -0.39 0.13
C PRO A 113 10.72 0.74 0.26
N ARG A 114 11.92 0.55 -0.29
CA ARG A 114 12.87 1.65 -0.45
C ARG A 114 12.47 2.56 -1.60
N ASN A 115 12.82 3.85 -1.48
CA ASN A 115 12.68 4.77 -2.59
C ASN A 115 13.67 4.40 -3.69
N ALA A 116 13.14 3.87 -4.79
CA ALA A 116 13.95 3.38 -5.91
C ALA A 116 14.80 4.47 -6.56
N TYR A 117 14.41 5.75 -6.49
CA TYR A 117 15.15 6.87 -7.04
C TYR A 117 16.26 7.39 -6.11
N LYS A 118 16.30 6.98 -4.85
CA LYS A 118 17.37 7.27 -3.88
C LYS A 118 18.40 6.14 -3.76
N CYS A 119 18.31 5.12 -4.58
CA CYS A 119 19.18 3.95 -4.59
C CYS A 119 19.81 3.75 -5.96
N SER A 120 21.00 3.12 -6.02
CA SER A 120 21.52 2.62 -7.28
C SER A 120 20.63 1.47 -7.81
N GLU A 121 20.69 1.19 -9.11
CA GLU A 121 19.92 0.09 -9.71
C GLU A 121 20.31 -1.24 -9.09
N GLN A 122 21.58 -1.48 -8.83
CA GLN A 122 22.06 -2.67 -8.13
C GLN A 122 21.46 -2.81 -6.73
N GLN A 123 21.34 -1.71 -5.97
CA GLN A 123 20.70 -1.72 -4.66
C GLN A 123 19.20 -2.01 -4.74
N VAL A 124 18.52 -1.56 -5.79
CA VAL A 124 17.12 -1.89 -6.03
C VAL A 124 16.96 -3.38 -6.35
N ARG A 125 17.78 -3.91 -7.26
CA ARG A 125 17.75 -5.32 -7.68
C ARG A 125 18.14 -6.29 -6.56
N SER A 126 19.04 -5.89 -5.67
CA SER A 126 19.45 -6.71 -4.51
C SER A 126 18.54 -6.58 -3.30
N HIS A 127 17.57 -5.65 -3.32
CA HIS A 127 16.64 -5.48 -2.20
C HIS A 127 15.63 -6.63 -2.18
N PRO A 128 15.50 -7.38 -1.06
CA PRO A 128 14.71 -8.62 -1.02
C PRO A 128 13.27 -8.49 -1.51
N LEU A 129 12.55 -7.46 -1.07
CA LEU A 129 11.18 -7.20 -1.50
C LEU A 129 11.12 -6.81 -2.99
N LEU A 130 11.96 -5.87 -3.42
CA LEU A 130 11.90 -5.33 -4.78
C LEU A 130 12.35 -6.36 -5.82
N SER A 131 13.34 -7.21 -5.49
CA SER A 131 13.74 -8.33 -6.35
C SER A 131 12.63 -9.37 -6.50
N GLN A 132 11.89 -9.67 -5.42
CA GLN A 132 10.75 -10.59 -5.50
C GLN A 132 9.62 -10.02 -6.37
N LEU A 133 9.34 -8.72 -6.29
CA LEU A 133 8.39 -8.06 -7.18
C LEU A 133 8.83 -8.11 -8.64
N LEU A 134 10.13 -7.91 -8.93
CA LEU A 134 10.67 -8.05 -10.28
C LEU A 134 10.48 -9.48 -10.80
N VAL A 135 10.82 -10.50 -10.02
CA VAL A 135 10.63 -11.90 -10.42
C VAL A 135 9.14 -12.21 -10.61
N ALA A 136 8.29 -11.79 -9.69
CA ALA A 136 6.86 -12.08 -9.77
C ALA A 136 6.20 -11.45 -11.02
N ILE A 137 6.58 -10.22 -11.35
CA ILE A 137 5.90 -9.43 -12.39
C ILE A 137 6.60 -9.55 -13.74
N ALA A 138 7.94 -9.54 -13.75
CA ALA A 138 8.75 -9.53 -14.97
C ALA A 138 9.43 -10.88 -15.27
N GLY A 139 9.32 -11.86 -14.38
CA GLY A 139 9.93 -13.19 -14.54
C GLY A 139 11.43 -13.24 -14.23
N ALA A 140 12.11 -12.11 -14.05
CA ALA A 140 13.55 -12.05 -13.79
C ALA A 140 13.95 -10.78 -13.04
N VAL A 141 15.07 -10.83 -12.31
CA VAL A 141 15.66 -9.66 -11.62
C VAL A 141 16.50 -8.82 -12.60
N ASP A 142 17.22 -9.47 -13.52
CA ASP A 142 18.25 -8.87 -14.36
C ASP A 142 17.80 -8.62 -15.81
N SER A 143 16.53 -8.26 -15.99
CA SER A 143 16.03 -7.87 -17.30
C SER A 143 16.64 -6.52 -17.73
N ALA A 144 17.57 -6.54 -18.65
CA ALA A 144 18.08 -5.36 -19.34
C ALA A 144 17.95 -5.61 -20.87
N PRO A 145 17.15 -4.83 -21.59
CA PRO A 145 16.36 -3.64 -21.18
C PRO A 145 15.14 -4.00 -20.29
N PRO A 146 14.46 -2.97 -19.72
CA PRO A 146 13.22 -3.19 -18.96
C PRO A 146 12.24 -4.05 -19.73
N PRO A 147 11.47 -4.93 -19.04
CA PRO A 147 10.58 -5.87 -19.71
C PRO A 147 9.51 -5.16 -20.54
N ALA A 148 9.33 -5.65 -21.77
CA ALA A 148 8.25 -5.19 -22.63
C ALA A 148 6.89 -5.68 -22.12
N HIS A 149 5.80 -5.11 -22.62
CA HIS A 149 4.43 -5.48 -22.25
C HIS A 149 4.13 -6.99 -22.33
N SER A 150 4.64 -7.65 -23.36
CA SER A 150 4.45 -9.09 -23.61
C SER A 150 5.21 -9.99 -22.62
N ALA A 151 6.20 -9.45 -21.92
CA ALA A 151 7.00 -10.20 -20.94
C ALA A 151 6.39 -10.17 -19.52
N LEU A 152 5.38 -9.35 -19.28
CA LEU A 152 4.76 -9.24 -17.97
C LEU A 152 3.93 -10.49 -17.64
N GLN A 153 4.11 -10.98 -16.40
CA GLN A 153 3.48 -12.23 -15.94
C GLN A 153 2.00 -12.06 -15.59
N TYR A 154 1.54 -10.83 -15.31
CA TYR A 154 0.16 -10.53 -14.96
C TYR A 154 -0.42 -9.49 -15.91
N ARG A 155 -1.70 -9.64 -16.24
CA ARG A 155 -2.43 -8.63 -17.00
C ARG A 155 -2.55 -7.34 -16.21
N ARG A 156 -2.66 -7.46 -14.88
CA ARG A 156 -2.84 -6.32 -13.98
C ARG A 156 -2.14 -6.53 -12.64
N VAL A 157 -1.57 -5.47 -12.12
CA VAL A 157 -1.06 -5.37 -10.75
C VAL A 157 -1.91 -4.36 -10.00
N VAL A 158 -2.43 -4.74 -8.84
CA VAL A 158 -3.29 -3.90 -7.99
C VAL A 158 -2.57 -3.63 -6.68
N LEU A 159 -2.31 -2.38 -6.39
CA LEU A 159 -1.81 -1.93 -5.10
C LEU A 159 -2.99 -1.83 -4.14
N LEU A 160 -3.03 -2.70 -3.16
CA LEU A 160 -4.08 -2.75 -2.13
C LEU A 160 -3.42 -2.51 -0.77
N MET A 161 -3.24 -1.23 -0.45
CA MET A 161 -2.59 -0.74 0.76
C MET A 161 -3.63 -0.45 1.85
N ASP A 162 -3.18 -0.43 3.11
CA ASP A 162 -4.02 0.02 4.21
C ASP A 162 -4.44 1.48 4.02
N PRO A 163 -5.66 1.86 4.41
CA PRO A 163 -6.17 3.21 4.22
C PRO A 163 -5.63 4.18 5.28
N ASP A 164 -4.32 4.32 5.38
CA ASP A 164 -3.63 5.24 6.27
C ASP A 164 -2.43 5.91 5.59
N ALA A 165 -1.73 6.80 6.31
CA ALA A 165 -0.61 7.56 5.76
C ALA A 165 0.58 6.66 5.37
N ASP A 166 0.78 5.54 6.10
CA ASP A 166 1.86 4.60 5.82
C ASP A 166 1.57 3.78 4.56
N GLY A 167 0.33 3.32 4.38
CA GLY A 167 -0.09 2.63 3.17
C GLY A 167 -0.04 3.52 1.93
N VAL A 168 -0.47 4.78 2.05
CA VAL A 168 -0.32 5.79 0.97
C VAL A 168 1.15 5.96 0.59
N HIS A 169 2.04 6.12 1.58
CA HIS A 169 3.46 6.28 1.34
C HIS A 169 4.07 5.03 0.70
N ALA A 170 3.72 3.82 1.19
CA ALA A 170 4.18 2.56 0.61
C ALA A 170 3.75 2.41 -0.85
N GLY A 171 2.49 2.74 -1.16
CA GLY A 171 1.95 2.73 -2.52
C GLY A 171 2.70 3.68 -3.47
N MET A 172 3.05 4.89 -3.00
CA MET A 172 3.86 5.83 -3.80
C MET A 172 5.29 5.33 -4.03
N LEU A 173 5.91 4.71 -3.04
CA LEU A 173 7.24 4.12 -3.21
C LEU A 173 7.22 2.96 -4.22
N LEU A 174 6.16 2.14 -4.23
CA LEU A 174 5.96 1.10 -5.25
C LEU A 174 5.73 1.70 -6.64
N LEU A 175 4.93 2.76 -6.73
CA LEU A 175 4.73 3.46 -8.00
C LEU A 175 6.05 3.97 -8.58
N LEU A 176 6.91 4.59 -7.76
CA LEU A 176 8.25 5.02 -8.17
C LEU A 176 9.15 3.84 -8.57
N PHE A 177 9.06 2.73 -7.85
CA PHE A 177 9.78 1.50 -8.21
C PHE A 177 9.33 0.97 -9.58
N PHE A 178 8.03 0.85 -9.83
CA PHE A 178 7.51 0.36 -11.11
C PHE A 178 7.82 1.33 -12.25
N HIS A 179 7.71 2.63 -12.02
CA HIS A 179 8.08 3.64 -13.01
C HIS A 179 9.54 3.50 -13.47
N ARG A 180 10.45 3.21 -12.53
CA ARG A 180 11.88 3.07 -12.84
C ARG A 180 12.22 1.71 -13.44
N MET A 181 11.68 0.62 -12.91
CA MET A 181 12.13 -0.73 -13.21
C MET A 181 11.23 -1.48 -14.19
N ILE A 182 9.95 -1.17 -14.23
CA ILE A 182 8.95 -1.85 -15.07
C ILE A 182 7.99 -0.80 -15.67
N PRO A 183 8.46 0.17 -16.45
CA PRO A 183 7.62 1.26 -16.96
C PRO A 183 6.45 0.77 -17.82
N ALA A 184 6.55 -0.44 -18.40
CA ALA A 184 5.46 -1.07 -19.14
C ALA A 184 4.19 -1.29 -18.30
N LEU A 185 4.29 -1.38 -16.96
CA LEU A 185 3.13 -1.46 -16.07
C LEU A 185 2.28 -0.19 -16.06
N LEU A 186 2.87 0.98 -16.34
CA LEU A 186 2.15 2.25 -16.33
C LEU A 186 1.48 2.56 -17.68
N GLN A 187 1.40 1.56 -18.55
CA GLN A 187 0.77 1.66 -19.86
C GLN A 187 -0.43 0.69 -19.94
N GLY A 188 -1.52 1.12 -20.57
CA GLY A 188 -2.67 0.26 -20.83
C GLY A 188 -3.38 -0.27 -19.58
N ASP A 189 -3.54 0.56 -18.56
CA ASP A 189 -4.29 0.26 -17.34
C ASP A 189 -3.84 -1.03 -16.62
N ARG A 190 -2.53 -1.28 -16.61
CA ARG A 190 -1.96 -2.48 -15.99
C ARG A 190 -1.60 -2.31 -14.52
N LEU A 191 -1.41 -1.08 -14.06
CA LEU A 191 -1.18 -0.77 -12.65
C LEU A 191 -2.37 -0.01 -12.11
N GLU A 192 -3.00 -0.56 -11.09
CA GLU A 192 -4.11 0.08 -10.37
C GLU A 192 -3.76 0.26 -8.90
N VAL A 193 -4.39 1.26 -8.28
CA VAL A 193 -4.49 1.36 -6.83
C VAL A 193 -5.95 1.16 -6.44
N ALA A 194 -6.20 0.21 -5.54
CA ALA A 194 -7.50 0.06 -4.89
C ALA A 194 -7.68 1.16 -3.84
N ILE A 195 -8.91 1.58 -3.63
CA ILE A 195 -9.31 2.64 -2.71
C ILE A 195 -10.16 2.02 -1.61
N PRO A 196 -9.55 1.47 -0.53
CA PRO A 196 -10.29 0.86 0.57
C PRO A 196 -11.16 1.88 1.30
N PRO A 197 -12.28 1.47 1.89
CA PRO A 197 -13.04 2.31 2.80
C PRO A 197 -12.20 2.73 4.00
N ILE A 198 -12.40 3.96 4.47
CA ILE A 198 -11.80 4.48 5.70
C ILE A 198 -12.69 4.29 6.91
N LEU A 199 -13.97 4.14 6.65
CA LEU A 199 -14.99 3.84 7.64
C LEU A 199 -16.14 3.08 6.98
N TYR A 200 -16.92 2.38 7.79
CA TYR A 200 -18.12 1.68 7.36
C TYR A 200 -19.17 1.68 8.45
N TRP A 201 -20.38 1.30 8.09
CA TRP A 201 -21.44 0.92 9.03
C TRP A 201 -22.10 -0.39 8.62
N GLU A 202 -22.88 -0.94 9.54
CA GLU A 202 -23.70 -2.11 9.33
C GLU A 202 -25.17 -1.76 9.52
N GLU A 203 -26.00 -2.23 8.62
CA GLU A 203 -27.45 -2.13 8.71
C GLU A 203 -28.07 -3.44 8.22
N GLU A 204 -28.80 -4.12 9.09
CA GLU A 204 -29.50 -5.39 8.78
C GLU A 204 -28.59 -6.46 8.13
N GLY A 205 -27.36 -6.60 8.61
CA GLY A 205 -26.38 -7.55 8.07
C GLY A 205 -25.71 -7.13 6.78
N THR A 206 -25.96 -5.90 6.30
CA THR A 206 -25.33 -5.32 5.12
C THR A 206 -24.30 -4.27 5.56
N TRP A 207 -23.11 -4.30 4.95
CA TRP A 207 -22.06 -3.32 5.22
C TRP A 207 -21.96 -2.28 4.10
N THR A 208 -21.93 -1.02 4.47
CA THR A 208 -21.67 0.09 3.55
C THR A 208 -20.35 0.74 3.90
N GLY A 209 -19.41 0.75 2.96
CA GLY A 209 -18.09 1.36 3.10
C GLY A 209 -18.04 2.76 2.50
N PHE A 210 -17.25 3.64 3.12
CA PHE A 210 -17.03 5.02 2.66
C PHE A 210 -15.53 5.25 2.51
N CYS A 211 -15.12 5.66 1.32
CA CYS A 211 -13.72 5.92 1.00
C CYS A 211 -13.30 7.36 1.37
N SER A 212 -14.22 8.21 1.80
CA SER A 212 -13.94 9.55 2.32
C SER A 212 -14.96 9.99 3.37
N ASN A 213 -14.57 10.98 4.19
CA ASN A 213 -15.49 11.59 5.16
C ASN A 213 -16.61 12.35 4.46
N GLU A 214 -16.35 12.93 3.28
CA GLU A 214 -17.35 13.62 2.47
C GLU A 214 -18.44 12.65 2.01
N GLN A 215 -18.09 11.49 1.46
CA GLN A 215 -19.06 10.45 1.07
C GLN A 215 -19.97 10.05 2.25
N HIS A 216 -19.36 9.86 3.43
CA HIS A 216 -20.12 9.53 4.63
C HIS A 216 -21.04 10.69 5.04
N ALA A 217 -20.55 11.94 5.04
CA ALA A 217 -21.34 13.11 5.40
C ALA A 217 -22.53 13.32 4.45
N ASP A 218 -22.31 13.13 3.16
CA ASP A 218 -23.37 13.23 2.14
C ASP A 218 -24.46 12.17 2.36
N GLU A 219 -24.06 10.95 2.68
CA GLU A 219 -25.01 9.87 2.94
C GLU A 219 -25.78 10.09 4.26
N VAL A 220 -25.11 10.59 5.33
CA VAL A 220 -25.77 11.00 6.57
C VAL A 220 -26.82 12.07 6.31
N LYS A 221 -26.49 13.08 5.52
CA LYS A 221 -27.40 14.15 5.13
C LYS A 221 -28.59 13.60 4.36
N ARG A 222 -28.37 12.78 3.33
CA ARG A 222 -29.41 12.14 2.54
C ARG A 222 -30.39 11.33 3.40
N ARG A 223 -29.88 10.55 4.36
CA ARG A 223 -30.70 9.76 5.30
C ARG A 223 -31.52 10.65 6.22
N SER A 224 -30.90 11.70 6.77
CA SER A 224 -31.59 12.65 7.63
C SER A 224 -32.74 13.36 6.90
N GLU A 225 -32.53 13.78 5.67
CA GLU A 225 -33.56 14.39 4.82
C GLU A 225 -34.70 13.41 4.48
N ALA A 226 -34.40 12.11 4.37
CA ALA A 226 -35.36 11.05 4.13
C ALA A 226 -36.03 10.53 5.42
N GLY A 227 -35.68 11.04 6.60
CA GLY A 227 -36.18 10.55 7.89
C GLY A 227 -35.73 9.14 8.25
N LEU A 228 -34.64 8.65 7.63
CA LEU A 228 -34.07 7.32 7.87
C LEU A 228 -33.06 7.37 9.04
N PRO A 229 -32.96 6.30 9.83
CA PRO A 229 -31.94 6.21 10.88
C PRO A 229 -30.54 6.21 10.29
N VAL A 230 -29.58 6.83 11.02
CA VAL A 230 -28.16 6.81 10.65
C VAL A 230 -27.45 5.76 11.51
N PRO A 231 -26.93 4.68 10.91
CA PRO A 231 -26.21 3.64 11.65
C PRO A 231 -24.89 4.19 12.27
N PRO A 232 -24.41 3.58 13.38
CA PRO A 232 -23.14 3.96 13.96
C PRO A 232 -21.97 3.62 13.01
N ARG A 233 -21.05 4.58 12.83
CA ARG A 233 -19.86 4.40 11.99
C ARG A 233 -18.75 3.63 12.72
N THR A 234 -18.04 2.78 12.00
CA THR A 234 -16.86 2.06 12.46
C THR A 234 -15.65 2.48 11.63
N PRO A 235 -14.58 3.04 12.23
CA PRO A 235 -13.35 3.37 11.54
C PRO A 235 -12.59 2.10 11.12
N VAL A 236 -11.99 2.12 9.92
CA VAL A 236 -11.13 1.06 9.42
C VAL A 236 -9.70 1.29 9.92
N ARG A 237 -9.11 0.26 10.54
CA ARG A 237 -7.73 0.31 11.07
C ARG A 237 -6.71 -0.32 10.12
N GLY A 238 -7.17 -0.96 9.06
CA GLY A 238 -6.40 -1.67 8.05
C GLY A 238 -7.29 -2.71 7.37
N LEU A 239 -6.85 -3.26 6.25
CA LEU A 239 -7.62 -4.20 5.43
C LEU A 239 -8.13 -5.41 6.22
N ALA A 240 -7.32 -5.90 7.15
CA ALA A 240 -7.69 -7.06 7.99
C ALA A 240 -8.83 -6.77 8.98
N SER A 241 -9.17 -5.49 9.21
CA SER A 241 -10.28 -5.09 10.09
C SER A 241 -11.62 -4.98 9.35
N LEU A 242 -11.62 -5.06 8.02
CA LEU A 242 -12.83 -5.02 7.22
C LEU A 242 -13.64 -6.33 7.34
N PRO A 243 -14.98 -6.26 7.42
CA PRO A 243 -15.82 -7.42 7.21
C PRO A 243 -15.52 -8.09 5.87
N ARG A 244 -15.52 -9.44 5.83
CA ARG A 244 -15.10 -10.18 4.62
C ARG A 244 -15.89 -9.79 3.36
N ALA A 245 -17.21 -9.64 3.50
CA ALA A 245 -18.06 -9.24 2.37
C ALA A 245 -17.68 -7.84 1.86
N LEU A 246 -17.46 -6.89 2.77
CA LEU A 246 -17.07 -5.53 2.41
C LEU A 246 -15.66 -5.49 1.78
N LEU A 247 -14.70 -6.26 2.33
CA LEU A 247 -13.35 -6.37 1.75
C LEU A 247 -13.41 -6.95 0.33
N LEU A 248 -14.19 -8.02 0.13
CA LEU A 248 -14.39 -8.60 -1.20
C LEU A 248 -14.94 -7.55 -2.17
N ASP A 249 -16.05 -6.94 -1.83
CA ASP A 249 -16.81 -6.07 -2.72
C ASP A 249 -16.08 -4.76 -3.01
N SER A 250 -15.53 -4.10 -2.00
CA SER A 250 -14.91 -2.79 -2.16
C SER A 250 -13.45 -2.81 -2.60
N CYS A 251 -12.71 -3.92 -2.39
CA CYS A 251 -11.26 -3.95 -2.56
C CYS A 251 -10.74 -5.05 -3.49
N VAL A 252 -11.40 -6.22 -3.53
CA VAL A 252 -10.82 -7.42 -4.13
C VAL A 252 -11.51 -7.81 -5.42
N ALA A 253 -12.86 -7.85 -5.43
CA ALA A 253 -13.61 -8.26 -6.61
C ALA A 253 -13.47 -7.24 -7.75
N LYS A 254 -12.96 -7.70 -8.90
CA LYS A 254 -12.68 -6.83 -10.06
C LYS A 254 -13.90 -6.03 -10.55
N ALA A 255 -15.10 -6.60 -10.41
CA ALA A 255 -16.32 -5.99 -10.92
C ALA A 255 -16.84 -4.84 -10.04
N THR A 256 -16.53 -4.83 -8.74
CA THR A 256 -17.15 -3.92 -7.77
C THR A 256 -16.13 -3.07 -7.01
N ARG A 257 -14.87 -3.52 -6.92
CA ARG A 257 -13.84 -2.76 -6.20
C ARG A 257 -13.70 -1.35 -6.73
N GLN A 258 -13.52 -0.43 -5.81
CA GLN A 258 -13.14 0.93 -6.16
C GLN A 258 -11.63 0.98 -6.41
N SER A 259 -11.23 1.31 -7.61
CA SER A 259 -9.82 1.42 -7.98
C SER A 259 -9.60 2.49 -9.04
N ARG A 260 -8.35 2.89 -9.20
CA ARG A 260 -7.90 3.85 -10.20
C ARG A 260 -6.62 3.37 -10.87
N SER A 261 -6.55 3.49 -12.19
CA SER A 261 -5.32 3.25 -12.94
C SER A 261 -4.26 4.30 -12.60
N LEU A 262 -3.02 3.85 -12.46
CA LEU A 262 -1.84 4.67 -12.24
C LEU A 262 -1.04 4.83 -13.52
N SER A 263 -0.58 6.05 -13.78
CA SER A 263 0.11 6.45 -15.00
C SER A 263 1.50 7.02 -14.72
N SER A 264 2.27 7.29 -15.78
CA SER A 264 3.54 8.01 -15.66
C SER A 264 3.37 9.43 -15.13
N ALA A 265 2.21 10.08 -15.32
CA ALA A 265 1.93 11.38 -14.75
C ALA A 265 1.81 11.30 -13.21
N ASP A 266 1.19 10.24 -12.69
CA ASP A 266 1.12 9.97 -11.24
C ASP A 266 2.52 9.72 -10.66
N ALA A 267 3.35 8.96 -11.38
CA ALA A 267 4.73 8.73 -10.98
C ALA A 267 5.55 10.03 -10.96
N ALA A 268 5.38 10.91 -11.95
CA ALA A 268 6.02 12.21 -11.99
C ALA A 268 5.59 13.10 -10.81
N ALA A 269 4.32 13.02 -10.42
CA ALA A 269 3.79 13.72 -9.25
C ALA A 269 4.40 13.16 -7.96
N ALA A 270 4.46 11.84 -7.79
CA ALA A 270 5.10 11.20 -6.64
C ALA A 270 6.61 11.51 -6.56
N MET A 271 7.29 11.65 -7.72
CA MET A 271 8.70 12.07 -7.76
C MET A 271 8.90 13.47 -7.19
N ARG A 272 8.03 14.43 -7.53
CA ARG A 272 8.12 15.80 -7.00
C ARG A 272 8.05 15.85 -5.47
N LEU A 273 7.37 14.89 -4.86
CA LEU A 273 7.20 14.83 -3.40
C LEU A 273 8.32 14.04 -2.70
N LEU A 274 8.73 12.94 -3.28
CA LEU A 274 9.58 11.96 -2.60
C LEU A 274 11.06 12.01 -3.04
N VAL A 275 11.35 12.67 -4.15
CA VAL A 275 12.72 12.82 -4.67
C VAL A 275 13.09 14.31 -4.63
N PRO A 276 13.89 14.76 -3.64
CA PRO A 276 14.33 16.15 -3.58
C PRO A 276 15.02 16.55 -4.88
N LYS A 277 14.72 17.74 -5.39
CA LYS A 277 15.56 18.35 -6.42
C LYS A 277 16.95 18.51 -5.83
N ILE A 278 17.96 17.93 -6.45
CA ILE A 278 19.35 18.29 -6.19
C ILE A 278 19.45 19.73 -6.74
N GLU A 279 19.43 20.72 -5.84
CA GLU A 279 19.82 22.06 -6.22
C GLU A 279 21.27 21.95 -6.72
N SER A 280 21.48 22.23 -7.99
CA SER A 280 22.84 22.42 -8.54
C SER A 280 23.46 23.56 -7.73
N VAL A 281 24.42 23.22 -6.88
CA VAL A 281 25.30 24.22 -6.27
C VAL A 281 26.16 24.70 -7.43
N ASP A 282 25.84 25.90 -7.97
CA ASP A 282 26.68 26.64 -8.89
C ASP A 282 27.92 27.17 -8.17
#